data_58a30f3dad307b812c2a8a82e61227a6
#
_entry.id   58a30f3dad307b812c2a8a82e61227a6
#
_cell.length_a   1.000
_cell.length_b   1.000
_cell.length_c   1.000
_cell.angle_alpha   90.00
_cell.angle_beta   90.00
_cell.angle_gamma   90.00
#
_symmetry.space_group_name_H-M   'P 1'
#
loop_
_entity.id
_entity.type
_entity.pdbx_description
1 polymer ?
#
loop_
_entity_poly.entity_id
_entity_poly.type
_entity_poly.pdbx_seq_one_letter_code
_entity_poly.pdbx_strand_id
1 'polypeptide(L)'
;MVTKEQKKYMVATIKNELGLHARSAAQIARIAGNSTAAVWLKKDDEMADASSIIDILTLACSKGTKITIIIEDWADINILNAIVDLVDSGFGE
;
A
#
# COMPACT_ATOMS: atom_id res chain seq x y z
N MET A 1 -21.81 16.21 -17.55
CA MET A 1 -21.20 14.89 -17.64
C MET A 1 -20.57 14.51 -16.32
N VAL A 2 -20.87 13.34 -15.84
CA VAL A 2 -20.28 12.87 -14.60
C VAL A 2 -19.09 11.99 -14.95
N THR A 3 -17.93 12.40 -14.50
CA THR A 3 -16.78 11.54 -14.56
C THR A 3 -16.72 10.75 -13.28
N LYS A 4 -16.32 9.50 -13.40
CA LYS A 4 -16.12 8.67 -12.24
C LYS A 4 -15.00 9.27 -11.41
N GLU A 5 -15.33 9.68 -10.20
CA GLU A 5 -14.31 10.19 -9.32
C GLU A 5 -13.40 9.09 -8.85
N GLN A 6 -12.11 9.33 -8.97
CA GLN A 6 -11.11 8.43 -8.43
C GLN A 6 -10.80 8.85 -7.00
N LYS A 7 -10.83 7.89 -6.10
CA LYS A 7 -10.55 8.17 -4.69
C LYS A 7 -9.06 8.13 -4.42
N LYS A 8 -8.64 8.81 -3.36
CA LYS A 8 -7.24 8.85 -2.93
C LYS A 8 -6.88 7.63 -2.08
N TYR A 9 -7.67 6.57 -2.17
CA TYR A 9 -7.37 5.33 -1.47
C TYR A 9 -7.92 4.14 -2.23
N MET A 10 -7.34 2.98 -1.99
CA MET A 10 -7.86 1.72 -2.51
C MET A 10 -7.61 0.64 -1.48
N VAL A 11 -8.54 -0.31 -1.42
CA VAL A 11 -8.42 -1.48 -0.54
C VAL A 11 -7.83 -2.63 -1.36
N ALA A 12 -6.89 -3.34 -0.77
CA ALA A 12 -6.31 -4.53 -1.37
C ALA A 12 -6.18 -5.62 -0.30
N THR A 13 -6.15 -6.88 -0.74
CA THR A 13 -6.02 -8.01 0.16
C THR A 13 -4.64 -8.63 -0.02
N ILE A 14 -3.96 -8.89 1.07
CA ILE A 14 -2.65 -9.56 1.06
C ILE A 14 -2.86 -11.01 0.62
N LYS A 15 -2.24 -11.40 -0.49
CA LYS A 15 -2.47 -12.71 -1.12
C LYS A 15 -1.32 -13.70 -0.96
N ASN A 16 -0.11 -13.19 -0.68
CA ASN A 16 1.06 -14.04 -0.58
C ASN A 16 1.13 -14.75 0.78
N GLU A 17 1.68 -15.95 0.78
CA GLU A 17 1.71 -16.80 1.98
C GLU A 17 2.41 -16.14 3.15
N LEU A 18 3.49 -15.42 2.90
CA LEU A 18 4.29 -14.81 3.95
C LEU A 18 3.73 -13.50 4.47
N GLY A 19 2.72 -12.93 3.80
CA GLY A 19 2.18 -11.65 4.16
C GLY A 19 3.20 -10.51 3.96
N LEU A 20 3.08 -9.47 4.76
CA LEU A 20 4.05 -8.37 4.74
C LEU A 20 5.23 -8.73 5.63
N HIS A 21 6.35 -9.03 5.01
CA HIS A 21 7.63 -9.32 5.63
C HIS A 21 8.68 -8.33 5.09
N ALA A 22 9.92 -8.45 5.52
CA ALA A 22 10.94 -7.46 5.19
C ALA A 22 11.06 -7.18 3.69
N ARG A 23 11.03 -8.22 2.85
CA ARG A 23 11.19 -8.04 1.41
C ARG A 23 9.97 -7.37 0.78
N SER A 24 8.76 -7.84 1.09
CA SER A 24 7.54 -7.24 0.52
C SER A 24 7.35 -5.81 1.04
N ALA A 25 7.64 -5.56 2.31
CA ALA A 25 7.62 -4.21 2.86
C ALA A 25 8.62 -3.29 2.15
N ALA A 26 9.81 -3.80 1.84
CA ALA A 26 10.82 -3.03 1.11
C ALA A 26 10.35 -2.69 -0.31
N GLN A 27 9.62 -3.59 -0.97
CA GLN A 27 9.07 -3.31 -2.29
C GLN A 27 8.05 -2.18 -2.25
N ILE A 28 7.17 -2.18 -1.25
CA ILE A 28 6.20 -1.08 -1.06
C ILE A 28 6.95 0.22 -0.78
N ALA A 29 7.89 0.19 0.15
CA ALA A 29 8.61 1.39 0.57
C ALA A 29 9.38 2.03 -0.58
N ARG A 30 9.93 1.22 -1.49
CA ARG A 30 10.63 1.73 -2.66
C ARG A 30 9.70 2.53 -3.57
N ILE A 31 8.49 2.02 -3.81
CA ILE A 31 7.51 2.72 -4.62
C ILE A 31 7.07 3.99 -3.92
N ALA A 32 6.68 3.88 -2.65
CA ALA A 32 6.21 5.03 -1.87
C ALA A 32 7.26 6.11 -1.71
N GLY A 33 8.54 5.73 -1.70
CA GLY A 33 9.64 6.69 -1.59
C GLY A 33 9.75 7.66 -2.76
N ASN A 34 9.08 7.38 -3.87
CA ASN A 34 9.06 8.26 -5.04
C ASN A 34 7.87 9.22 -5.03
N SER A 35 7.05 9.20 -3.99
CA SER A 35 5.84 10.01 -3.95
C SER A 35 6.14 11.48 -3.69
N THR A 36 5.18 12.33 -4.10
CA THR A 36 5.23 13.77 -3.85
C THR A 36 4.87 14.10 -2.41
N ALA A 37 3.87 13.39 -1.88
CA ALA A 37 3.38 13.58 -0.53
C ALA A 37 3.36 12.25 0.21
N ALA A 38 2.88 12.24 1.44
CA ALA A 38 2.84 11.03 2.24
C ALA A 38 1.92 9.97 1.63
N VAL A 39 2.34 8.71 1.76
CA VAL A 39 1.55 7.55 1.38
C VAL A 39 1.41 6.68 2.61
N TRP A 40 0.20 6.21 2.86
CA TRP A 40 -0.11 5.48 4.08
C TRP A 40 -0.66 4.10 3.78
N LEU A 41 -0.36 3.17 4.65
CA LEU A 41 -1.04 1.88 4.71
C LEU A 41 -1.87 1.85 5.98
N LYS A 42 -3.12 1.41 5.86
CA LYS A 42 -4.01 1.33 7.00
C LYS A 42 -4.52 -0.10 7.14
N LYS A 43 -4.46 -0.62 8.35
CA LYS A 43 -5.05 -1.90 8.74
C LYS A 43 -5.89 -1.63 9.98
N ASP A 44 -7.20 -1.85 9.90
CA ASP A 44 -8.12 -1.52 10.97
C ASP A 44 -7.93 -0.04 11.35
N ASP A 45 -7.59 0.26 12.60
CA ASP A 45 -7.37 1.64 13.06
C ASP A 45 -5.90 2.03 13.07
N GLU A 46 -5.02 1.16 12.61
CA GLU A 46 -3.57 1.43 12.62
C GLU A 46 -3.11 1.94 11.27
N MET A 47 -2.24 2.95 11.31
CA MET A 47 -1.66 3.51 10.09
C MET A 47 -0.14 3.40 10.14
N ALA A 48 0.44 3.14 8.97
CA ALA A 48 1.89 3.08 8.80
C ALA A 48 2.30 3.94 7.62
N ASP A 49 3.46 4.59 7.76
CA ASP A 49 4.08 5.30 6.64
C ASP A 49 4.56 4.26 5.62
N ALA A 50 3.99 4.31 4.41
CA ALA A 50 4.30 3.33 3.38
C ALA A 50 5.75 3.42 2.88
N SER A 51 6.46 4.50 3.17
CA SER A 51 7.88 4.64 2.81
C SER A 51 8.81 4.08 3.88
N SER A 52 8.29 3.57 4.98
CA SER A 52 9.08 3.04 6.09
C SER A 52 8.86 1.54 6.24
N ILE A 53 9.91 0.76 5.99
CA ILE A 53 9.86 -0.70 6.13
C ILE A 53 9.44 -1.09 7.54
N ILE A 54 10.04 -0.44 8.53
CA ILE A 54 9.77 -0.76 9.94
C ILE A 54 8.32 -0.47 10.29
N ASP A 55 7.79 0.68 9.87
CA ASP A 55 6.39 1.02 10.11
C ASP A 55 5.45 0.00 9.49
N ILE A 56 5.71 -0.39 8.23
CA ILE A 56 4.88 -1.39 7.55
C ILE A 56 4.86 -2.69 8.34
N LEU A 57 6.00 -3.12 8.83
CA LEU A 57 6.09 -4.38 9.57
C LEU A 57 5.31 -4.34 10.89
N THR A 58 5.15 -3.16 11.49
CA THR A 58 4.38 -3.04 12.73
C THR A 58 2.90 -3.35 12.54
N LEU A 59 2.38 -3.28 11.29
CA LEU A 59 0.99 -3.62 11.01
C LEU A 59 0.72 -5.12 11.12
N ALA A 60 1.76 -5.94 11.04
CA ALA A 60 1.65 -7.40 11.17
C ALA A 60 0.59 -8.01 10.23
N CYS A 61 0.69 -7.69 8.94
CA CYS A 61 -0.28 -8.13 7.95
C CYS A 61 0.06 -9.52 7.43
N SER A 62 -0.78 -10.50 7.75
CA SER A 62 -0.66 -11.86 7.22
C SER A 62 -1.52 -12.02 5.96
N LYS A 63 -1.38 -13.16 5.31
CA LYS A 63 -2.22 -13.51 4.16
C LYS A 63 -3.70 -13.37 4.54
N GLY A 64 -4.47 -12.76 3.65
CA GLY A 64 -5.90 -12.54 3.87
C GLY A 64 -6.24 -11.21 4.52
N THR A 65 -5.25 -10.49 5.04
CA THR A 65 -5.48 -9.18 5.64
C THR A 65 -5.85 -8.17 4.57
N LYS A 66 -6.90 -7.39 4.84
CA LYS A 66 -7.24 -6.25 3.98
C LYS A 66 -6.51 -5.03 4.47
N ILE A 67 -5.89 -4.33 3.53
CA ILE A 67 -5.21 -3.07 3.82
C ILE A 67 -5.77 -1.99 2.92
N THR A 68 -5.74 -0.76 3.40
CA THR A 68 -6.10 0.41 2.60
C THR A 68 -4.84 1.18 2.30
N ILE A 69 -4.60 1.46 1.03
CA ILE A 69 -3.48 2.28 0.59
C ILE A 69 -4.03 3.68 0.34
N ILE A 70 -3.43 4.69 0.96
CA ILE A 70 -3.95 6.06 0.96
C ILE A 70 -2.87 7.01 0.47
N ILE A 71 -3.23 7.89 -0.47
CA ILE A 71 -2.37 8.99 -0.91
C ILE A 71 -2.99 10.32 -0.45
N GLU A 72 -2.16 11.34 -0.26
CA GLU A 72 -2.63 12.65 0.16
C GLU A 72 -2.76 13.63 -1.01
N ASP A 73 -2.02 13.37 -2.09
CA ASP A 73 -1.98 14.23 -3.25
C ASP A 73 -2.31 13.43 -4.51
N TRP A 74 -3.20 13.96 -5.35
CA TRP A 74 -3.56 13.33 -6.61
C TRP A 74 -2.36 13.12 -7.53
N ALA A 75 -1.30 13.89 -7.36
CA ALA A 75 -0.07 13.71 -8.13
C ALA A 75 0.51 12.30 -7.93
N ASP A 76 0.16 11.63 -6.83
CA ASP A 76 0.67 10.31 -6.49
C ASP A 76 -0.25 9.17 -6.92
N ILE A 77 -1.20 9.43 -7.82
CA ILE A 77 -2.15 8.40 -8.25
C ILE A 77 -1.45 7.18 -8.86
N ASN A 78 -0.35 7.39 -9.57
CA ASN A 78 0.41 6.29 -10.14
C ASN A 78 1.11 5.47 -9.06
N ILE A 79 1.51 6.11 -7.97
CA ILE A 79 2.09 5.43 -6.80
C ILE A 79 1.03 4.53 -6.16
N LEU A 80 -0.17 5.06 -5.97
CA LEU A 80 -1.29 4.29 -5.42
C LEU A 80 -1.55 3.04 -6.26
N ASN A 81 -1.68 3.22 -7.58
CA ASN A 81 -1.96 2.11 -8.48
C ASN A 81 -0.83 1.09 -8.49
N ALA A 82 0.42 1.54 -8.44
CA ALA A 82 1.57 0.63 -8.44
C ALA A 82 1.60 -0.23 -7.18
N ILE A 83 1.31 0.36 -6.02
CA ILE A 83 1.29 -0.40 -4.77
C ILE A 83 0.14 -1.41 -4.78
N VAL A 84 -1.05 -1.00 -5.25
CA VAL A 84 -2.19 -1.91 -5.36
C VAL A 84 -1.86 -3.09 -6.27
N ASP A 85 -1.26 -2.83 -7.44
CA ASP A 85 -0.88 -3.87 -8.37
C ASP A 85 0.14 -4.83 -7.76
N LEU A 86 1.08 -4.30 -7.00
CA LEU A 86 2.09 -5.11 -6.32
C LEU A 86 1.43 -6.06 -5.29
N VAL A 87 0.51 -5.53 -4.49
CA VAL A 87 -0.23 -6.33 -3.50
C VAL A 87 -1.07 -7.38 -4.21
N ASP A 88 -1.81 -6.98 -5.25
CA ASP A 88 -2.69 -7.88 -6.00
C ASP A 88 -1.91 -9.00 -6.70
N SER A 89 -0.68 -8.74 -7.09
CA SER A 89 0.18 -9.75 -7.72
C SER A 89 0.84 -10.70 -6.72
N GLY A 90 0.63 -10.50 -5.42
CA GLY A 90 1.27 -11.30 -4.39
C GLY A 90 2.76 -11.01 -4.26
N PHE A 91 3.19 -9.80 -4.59
CA PHE A 91 4.59 -9.36 -4.50
C PHE A 91 5.55 -10.18 -5.36
N GLY A 92 5.05 -10.91 -6.33
CA GLY A 92 5.86 -11.77 -7.18
C GLY A 92 6.33 -13.05 -6.49
N GLU A 93 5.73 -13.37 -5.38
CA GLU A 93 6.09 -14.58 -4.63
C GLU A 93 5.31 -15.79 -5.10
#